data_f47cd454efdac692d2f3c040a1fbb2d0
#
_entry.id   f47cd454efdac692d2f3c040a1fbb2d0
#
_cell.length_a   1.000
_cell.length_b   1.000
_cell.length_c   1.000
_cell.angle_alpha   90.00
_cell.angle_beta   90.00
_cell.angle_gamma   90.00
#
_symmetry.space_group_name_H-M   'P 1'
#
loop_
_entity.id
_entity.type
_entity.pdbx_description
1 polymer ?
#
loop_
_entity_poly.entity_id
_entity_poly.type
_entity_poly.pdbx_seq_one_letter_code
_entity_poly.pdbx_strand_id
1 'polypeptide(L)'
;MELHRTLIFALAVSAPVSAWLLRGTHAGARQQDQAARKYSQTPTIEEYQPRSTLVTAEHKIERAKFPFIDIHSHHPNPTPQHVDQVVKEMDTINLRVIVNLSGGTGDQLRQTVATMKGRYPDRFVVFANLSYDDLNTPGYGKRAAARLEHDVKTGGAQGLKIFKNFGMDVKYSNGQRVHVDDPEFDPVWDKCAELGIPVLIHIAEPSAFFDPWDYHNERWLELKQFPGRARPPDKYPPFETLIAERNHLFAKHPKTNFIAPHLAFHGNDLERLGKTLDALPNMYVDIAAVLAELGRQPYSAHDFLVKYQDRVLMGKDIYDVNEYRWYFRAL
;
A
#
# COMPACT_ATOMS: atom_id res chain seq x y z
N MET A 1 84.11 39.73 5.74
CA MET A 1 83.13 40.53 4.97
C MET A 1 82.03 39.64 4.38
N GLU A 2 81.65 38.59 5.11
CA GLU A 2 80.63 37.58 4.60
C GLU A 2 79.53 37.21 5.59
N LEU A 3 79.47 37.83 6.75
CA LEU A 3 78.50 37.48 7.76
C LEU A 3 77.16 38.31 7.75
N HIS A 4 77.10 39.34 6.88
CA HIS A 4 75.90 40.22 6.84
C HIS A 4 74.91 39.94 5.69
N ARG A 5 75.25 39.02 4.78
CA ARG A 5 74.35 38.71 3.64
C ARG A 5 73.38 37.56 3.92
N THR A 6 73.61 36.73 4.92
CA THR A 6 72.86 35.53 5.19
C THR A 6 71.62 35.78 6.10
N LEU A 7 71.64 36.85 6.89
CA LEU A 7 70.57 37.19 7.84
C LEU A 7 69.41 37.94 7.18
N ILE A 8 69.64 38.60 6.05
CA ILE A 8 68.53 39.35 5.36
C ILE A 8 67.66 38.44 4.50
N PHE A 9 68.16 37.29 4.05
CA PHE A 9 67.36 36.33 3.26
C PHE A 9 66.44 35.46 4.10
N ALA A 10 66.77 35.27 5.40
CA ALA A 10 65.90 34.42 6.28
C ALA A 10 64.62 35.14 6.77
N LEU A 11 64.69 36.49 6.85
CA LEU A 11 63.52 37.27 7.32
C LEU A 11 62.54 37.61 6.20
N ALA A 12 62.95 37.56 4.94
CA ALA A 12 62.04 37.85 3.80
C ALA A 12 61.17 36.63 3.34
N VAL A 13 61.62 35.40 3.69
CA VAL A 13 60.87 34.17 3.28
C VAL A 13 59.85 33.73 4.31
N SER A 14 59.96 34.18 5.56
CA SER A 14 59.01 33.75 6.63
C SER A 14 57.68 34.55 6.66
N ALA A 15 57.66 35.76 6.17
CA ALA A 15 56.45 36.58 6.24
C ALA A 15 55.31 36.13 5.30
N PRO A 16 55.53 35.67 4.05
CA PRO A 16 54.38 35.22 3.18
C PRO A 16 53.83 33.85 3.58
N VAL A 17 54.62 32.96 4.21
CA VAL A 17 54.14 31.61 4.60
C VAL A 17 53.19 31.70 5.80
N SER A 18 53.49 32.57 6.77
CA SER A 18 52.62 32.75 7.94
C SER A 18 51.28 33.41 7.58
N ALA A 19 51.27 34.33 6.63
CA ALA A 19 50.05 34.97 6.15
C ALA A 19 49.16 34.01 5.30
N TRP A 20 49.78 33.05 4.62
CA TRP A 20 49.04 32.05 3.84
C TRP A 20 48.41 30.97 4.73
N LEU A 21 49.12 30.51 5.77
CA LEU A 21 48.60 29.55 6.74
C LEU A 21 47.44 30.12 7.58
N LEU A 22 47.51 31.40 7.94
CA LEU A 22 46.44 32.08 8.67
C LEU A 22 45.20 32.31 7.79
N ARG A 23 45.36 32.54 6.48
CA ARG A 23 44.20 32.65 5.58
C ARG A 23 43.54 31.32 5.32
N GLY A 24 44.28 30.21 5.25
CA GLY A 24 43.71 28.86 5.08
C GLY A 24 42.88 28.41 6.29
N THR A 25 43.35 28.72 7.50
CA THR A 25 42.61 28.35 8.73
C THR A 25 41.31 29.13 8.91
N HIS A 26 41.28 30.42 8.52
CA HIS A 26 40.06 31.20 8.60
C HIS A 26 39.04 30.84 7.52
N ALA A 27 39.47 30.42 6.34
CA ALA A 27 38.53 29.95 5.29
C ALA A 27 37.92 28.59 5.66
N GLY A 28 38.73 27.66 6.18
CA GLY A 28 38.26 26.35 6.65
C GLY A 28 37.30 26.47 7.84
N ALA A 29 37.62 27.33 8.81
CA ALA A 29 36.75 27.57 9.96
C ALA A 29 35.42 28.23 9.55
N ARG A 30 35.44 29.18 8.60
CA ARG A 30 34.20 29.79 8.08
C ARG A 30 33.36 28.79 7.29
N GLN A 31 33.96 27.90 6.55
CA GLN A 31 33.25 26.88 5.76
C GLN A 31 32.65 25.79 6.67
N GLN A 32 33.37 25.42 7.73
CA GLN A 32 32.83 24.50 8.76
C GLN A 32 31.70 25.17 9.57
N ASP A 33 31.83 26.45 9.92
CA ASP A 33 30.79 27.21 10.63
C ASP A 33 29.55 27.41 9.77
N GLN A 34 29.68 27.62 8.46
CA GLN A 34 28.53 27.67 7.53
C GLN A 34 27.88 26.32 7.34
N ALA A 35 28.65 25.23 7.28
CA ALA A 35 28.14 23.89 7.22
C ALA A 35 27.39 23.51 8.52
N ALA A 36 28.00 23.80 9.67
CA ALA A 36 27.39 23.55 10.98
C ALA A 36 26.08 24.35 11.16
N ARG A 37 26.05 25.60 10.74
CA ARG A 37 24.81 26.41 10.78
C ARG A 37 23.72 25.89 9.85
N LYS A 38 24.12 25.33 8.68
CA LYS A 38 23.18 24.77 7.72
C LYS A 38 22.48 23.50 8.24
N TYR A 39 23.17 22.70 9.04
CA TYR A 39 22.64 21.44 9.59
C TYR A 39 22.04 21.58 10.99
N SER A 40 22.22 22.71 11.67
CA SER A 40 21.61 22.96 13.00
C SER A 40 20.26 23.65 12.94
N GLN A 41 19.77 23.99 11.75
CA GLN A 41 18.49 24.64 11.57
C GLN A 41 17.39 23.64 11.21
N THR A 42 16.21 23.81 11.82
CA THR A 42 14.96 23.23 11.33
C THR A 42 14.79 23.57 9.84
N PRO A 43 14.17 22.70 9.04
CA PRO A 43 13.14 21.75 9.39
C PRO A 43 13.68 20.40 9.89
N THR A 44 12.83 19.67 10.60
CA THR A 44 13.07 18.24 10.88
C THR A 44 12.96 17.43 9.60
N ILE A 45 13.34 16.15 9.63
CA ILE A 45 13.22 15.30 8.43
C ILE A 45 11.75 15.14 7.99
N GLU A 46 10.80 15.20 8.93
CA GLU A 46 9.37 15.14 8.65
C GLU A 46 8.83 16.41 7.97
N GLU A 47 9.44 17.55 8.26
CA GLU A 47 9.06 18.85 7.69
C GLU A 47 9.82 19.16 6.40
N TYR A 48 10.85 18.37 6.07
CA TYR A 48 11.70 18.60 4.91
C TYR A 48 10.96 18.31 3.61
N GLN A 49 10.63 19.37 2.88
CA GLN A 49 9.94 19.33 1.60
C GLN A 49 10.75 20.06 0.52
N PRO A 50 11.81 19.44 0.00
CA PRO A 50 12.67 20.08 -0.99
C PRO A 50 11.90 20.32 -2.29
N ARG A 51 12.11 21.48 -2.90
CA ARG A 51 11.64 21.74 -4.25
C ARG A 51 12.57 21.04 -5.24
N SER A 52 11.99 20.31 -6.18
CA SER A 52 12.77 19.72 -7.27
C SER A 52 13.44 20.81 -8.10
N THR A 53 14.71 20.60 -8.40
CA THR A 53 15.46 21.43 -9.36
C THR A 53 15.55 20.77 -10.74
N LEU A 54 14.91 19.60 -10.90
CA LEU A 54 14.88 18.90 -12.17
C LEU A 54 14.10 19.71 -13.21
N VAL A 55 14.76 19.98 -14.33
CA VAL A 55 14.15 20.60 -15.51
C VAL A 55 13.87 19.51 -16.53
N THR A 56 12.62 19.22 -16.75
CA THR A 56 12.17 18.22 -17.72
C THR A 56 10.84 18.66 -18.32
N ALA A 57 10.46 18.06 -19.44
CA ALA A 57 9.13 18.26 -20.00
C ALA A 57 8.08 17.77 -19.01
N GLU A 58 7.13 18.62 -18.67
CA GLU A 58 6.02 18.25 -17.80
C GLU A 58 4.82 17.80 -18.64
N HIS A 59 4.44 16.54 -18.50
CA HIS A 59 3.24 16.00 -19.14
C HIS A 59 2.12 15.94 -18.11
N LYS A 60 1.19 16.89 -18.17
CA LYS A 60 0.02 16.91 -17.29
C LYS A 60 -1.00 15.91 -17.79
N ILE A 61 -1.14 14.79 -17.09
CA ILE A 61 -2.16 13.79 -17.38
C ILE A 61 -3.26 13.94 -16.33
N GLU A 62 -4.33 14.63 -16.70
CA GLU A 62 -5.45 14.94 -15.81
C GLU A 62 -6.55 13.88 -15.84
N ARG A 63 -6.58 13.05 -16.88
CA ARG A 63 -7.64 12.09 -17.15
C ARG A 63 -7.05 10.85 -17.82
N ALA A 64 -7.54 9.66 -17.44
CA ALA A 64 -7.17 8.42 -18.11
C ALA A 64 -7.60 8.43 -19.58
N LYS A 65 -6.74 7.92 -20.47
CA LYS A 65 -6.99 7.83 -21.91
C LYS A 65 -8.18 6.93 -22.20
N PHE A 66 -8.29 5.82 -21.50
CA PHE A 66 -9.39 4.84 -21.63
C PHE A 66 -10.24 4.83 -20.36
N PRO A 67 -11.54 4.45 -20.45
CA PRO A 67 -12.34 4.17 -19.28
C PRO A 67 -11.69 3.08 -18.44
N PHE A 68 -11.68 3.24 -17.12
CA PHE A 68 -11.08 2.26 -16.21
C PHE A 68 -11.99 1.94 -15.03
N ILE A 69 -11.66 0.85 -14.35
CA ILE A 69 -12.34 0.37 -13.14
C ILE A 69 -11.35 0.43 -11.99
N ASP A 70 -11.77 0.99 -10.86
CA ASP A 70 -11.05 0.86 -9.60
C ASP A 70 -11.66 -0.27 -8.78
N ILE A 71 -10.89 -1.37 -8.62
CA ILE A 71 -11.38 -2.56 -7.91
C ILE A 71 -11.13 -2.51 -6.40
N HIS A 72 -10.48 -1.47 -5.91
CA HIS A 72 -10.12 -1.35 -4.51
C HIS A 72 -10.38 0.07 -3.99
N SER A 73 -11.58 0.29 -3.50
CA SER A 73 -11.98 1.55 -2.89
C SER A 73 -12.85 1.33 -1.66
N HIS A 74 -12.82 2.28 -0.73
CA HIS A 74 -13.53 2.19 0.53
C HIS A 74 -14.48 3.37 0.71
N HIS A 75 -15.78 3.10 0.71
CA HIS A 75 -16.86 4.06 0.97
C HIS A 75 -17.77 3.51 2.09
N PRO A 76 -17.34 3.54 3.36
CA PRO A 76 -18.15 3.04 4.47
C PRO A 76 -19.35 3.96 4.71
N ASN A 77 -20.53 3.37 4.91
CA ASN A 77 -21.79 4.08 5.20
C ASN A 77 -22.03 5.29 4.26
N PRO A 78 -22.04 5.10 2.93
CA PRO A 78 -22.13 6.21 2.00
C PRO A 78 -23.47 6.93 2.10
N THR A 79 -23.44 8.27 2.05
CA THR A 79 -24.66 9.09 1.93
C THR A 79 -25.00 9.34 0.46
N PRO A 80 -26.24 9.64 0.09
CA PRO A 80 -26.60 10.01 -1.27
C PRO A 80 -25.78 11.17 -1.82
N GLN A 81 -25.50 12.19 -1.01
CA GLN A 81 -24.71 13.37 -1.39
C GLN A 81 -23.25 12.99 -1.69
N HIS A 82 -22.66 12.10 -0.85
CA HIS A 82 -21.32 11.59 -1.10
C HIS A 82 -21.26 10.81 -2.42
N VAL A 83 -22.23 9.94 -2.69
CA VAL A 83 -22.29 9.16 -3.93
C VAL A 83 -22.43 10.07 -5.16
N ASP A 84 -23.29 11.09 -5.10
CA ASP A 84 -23.45 12.07 -6.17
C ASP A 84 -22.15 12.83 -6.46
N GLN A 85 -21.39 13.20 -5.41
CA GLN A 85 -20.10 13.85 -5.56
C GLN A 85 -19.06 12.93 -6.18
N VAL A 86 -18.95 11.69 -5.69
CA VAL A 86 -18.03 10.68 -6.23
C VAL A 86 -18.28 10.44 -7.72
N VAL A 87 -19.54 10.32 -8.14
CA VAL A 87 -19.86 10.11 -9.57
C VAL A 87 -19.45 11.30 -10.44
N LYS A 88 -19.66 12.53 -9.97
CA LYS A 88 -19.17 13.72 -10.68
C LYS A 88 -17.65 13.71 -10.84
N GLU A 89 -16.93 13.34 -9.79
CA GLU A 89 -15.47 13.25 -9.81
C GLU A 89 -14.98 12.11 -10.73
N MET A 90 -15.63 10.94 -10.70
CA MET A 90 -15.35 9.82 -11.61
C MET A 90 -15.42 10.26 -13.07
N ASP A 91 -16.40 11.08 -13.43
CA ASP A 91 -16.58 11.57 -14.81
C ASP A 91 -15.42 12.47 -15.24
N THR A 92 -14.82 13.22 -14.32
CA THR A 92 -13.67 14.09 -14.64
C THR A 92 -12.43 13.30 -15.05
N ILE A 93 -12.22 12.12 -14.47
CA ILE A 93 -10.99 11.32 -14.63
C ILE A 93 -11.17 10.08 -15.53
N ASN A 94 -12.36 9.88 -16.12
CA ASN A 94 -12.72 8.70 -16.94
C ASN A 94 -12.82 7.38 -16.13
N LEU A 95 -13.10 7.46 -14.83
CA LEU A 95 -13.34 6.30 -13.99
C LEU A 95 -14.77 5.79 -14.22
N ARG A 96 -14.91 4.58 -14.76
CA ARG A 96 -16.20 4.03 -15.15
C ARG A 96 -16.92 3.35 -13.97
N VAL A 97 -16.21 2.53 -13.20
CA VAL A 97 -16.79 1.75 -12.11
C VAL A 97 -15.85 1.79 -10.89
N ILE A 98 -16.43 1.93 -9.72
CA ILE A 98 -15.77 1.73 -8.43
C ILE A 98 -16.31 0.46 -7.78
N VAL A 99 -15.41 -0.37 -7.26
CA VAL A 99 -15.73 -1.47 -6.37
C VAL A 99 -15.60 -0.98 -4.93
N ASN A 100 -16.71 -0.82 -4.24
CA ASN A 100 -16.72 -0.50 -2.82
C ASN A 100 -16.52 -1.76 -1.98
N LEU A 101 -15.41 -1.84 -1.27
CA LEU A 101 -15.03 -2.97 -0.42
C LEU A 101 -15.57 -2.87 1.02
N SER A 102 -16.26 -1.79 1.34
CA SER A 102 -16.85 -1.53 2.66
C SER A 102 -18.38 -1.63 2.63
N GLY A 103 -18.91 -2.68 1.98
CA GLY A 103 -20.35 -2.86 1.86
C GLY A 103 -21.06 -3.23 3.16
N GLY A 104 -20.35 -3.89 4.08
CA GLY A 104 -20.96 -4.47 5.28
C GLY A 104 -21.58 -5.85 5.02
N THR A 105 -22.51 -6.27 5.87
CA THR A 105 -23.28 -7.51 5.76
C THR A 105 -24.74 -7.26 6.17
N GLY A 106 -25.67 -8.09 5.73
CA GLY A 106 -27.10 -8.03 6.11
C GLY A 106 -27.74 -6.67 5.79
N ASP A 107 -28.36 -6.03 6.78
CA ASP A 107 -29.06 -4.74 6.61
C ASP A 107 -28.13 -3.62 6.17
N GLN A 108 -26.92 -3.55 6.71
CA GLN A 108 -25.94 -2.55 6.32
C GLN A 108 -25.57 -2.69 4.84
N LEU A 109 -25.34 -3.92 4.37
CA LEU A 109 -25.06 -4.18 2.97
C LEU A 109 -26.23 -3.73 2.07
N ARG A 110 -27.46 -4.11 2.42
CA ARG A 110 -28.64 -3.70 1.66
C ARG A 110 -28.77 -2.19 1.55
N GLN A 111 -28.53 -1.47 2.64
CA GLN A 111 -28.52 -0.01 2.66
C GLN A 111 -27.42 0.58 1.78
N THR A 112 -26.21 0.04 1.86
CA THR A 112 -25.07 0.47 1.03
C THR A 112 -25.37 0.25 -0.45
N VAL A 113 -25.87 -0.94 -0.83
CA VAL A 113 -26.25 -1.27 -2.21
C VAL A 113 -27.36 -0.34 -2.70
N ALA A 114 -28.41 -0.12 -1.90
CA ALA A 114 -29.50 0.79 -2.26
C ALA A 114 -29.02 2.23 -2.47
N THR A 115 -28.10 2.72 -1.61
CA THR A 115 -27.57 4.08 -1.71
C THR A 115 -26.67 4.25 -2.94
N MET A 116 -25.83 3.30 -3.26
CA MET A 116 -24.86 3.40 -4.37
C MET A 116 -25.47 2.93 -5.69
N LYS A 117 -25.89 1.65 -5.76
CA LYS A 117 -26.38 1.03 -7.00
C LYS A 117 -27.81 1.42 -7.32
N GLY A 118 -28.66 1.67 -6.32
CA GLY A 118 -30.01 2.16 -6.56
C GLY A 118 -30.06 3.51 -7.27
N ARG A 119 -29.04 4.35 -7.03
CA ARG A 119 -28.90 5.67 -7.71
C ARG A 119 -28.11 5.56 -9.02
N TYR A 120 -27.03 4.76 -9.04
CA TYR A 120 -26.11 4.64 -10.16
C TYR A 120 -25.73 3.16 -10.39
N PRO A 121 -26.63 2.34 -10.97
CA PRO A 121 -26.47 0.87 -11.04
C PRO A 121 -25.22 0.42 -11.81
N ASP A 122 -24.78 1.21 -12.80
CA ASP A 122 -23.64 0.89 -13.67
C ASP A 122 -22.31 1.53 -13.23
N ARG A 123 -22.32 2.22 -12.07
CA ARG A 123 -21.13 2.96 -11.61
C ARG A 123 -20.49 2.31 -10.38
N PHE A 124 -21.19 1.41 -9.71
CA PHE A 124 -20.71 0.79 -8.48
C PHE A 124 -20.91 -0.72 -8.48
N VAL A 125 -19.90 -1.40 -7.95
CA VAL A 125 -19.94 -2.77 -7.47
C VAL A 125 -19.75 -2.73 -5.95
N VAL A 126 -20.48 -3.53 -5.20
CA VAL A 126 -20.38 -3.57 -3.73
C VAL A 126 -20.01 -4.98 -3.29
N PHE A 127 -18.94 -5.10 -2.50
CA PHE A 127 -18.53 -6.35 -1.88
C PHE A 127 -19.14 -6.47 -0.48
N ALA A 128 -19.57 -7.67 -0.12
CA ALA A 128 -19.94 -8.01 1.26
C ALA A 128 -18.71 -8.13 2.16
N ASN A 129 -18.91 -8.07 3.47
CA ASN A 129 -17.90 -8.34 4.49
C ASN A 129 -18.34 -9.51 5.38
N LEU A 130 -17.42 -10.13 6.11
CA LEU A 130 -17.75 -11.11 7.14
C LEU A 130 -17.97 -10.43 8.49
N SER A 131 -18.99 -10.91 9.24
CA SER A 131 -19.07 -10.67 10.69
C SER A 131 -18.45 -11.84 11.43
N TYR A 132 -17.69 -11.56 12.49
CA TYR A 132 -17.06 -12.54 13.38
C TYR A 132 -17.80 -12.67 14.72
N ASP A 133 -19.00 -12.07 14.88
CA ASP A 133 -19.73 -12.00 16.14
C ASP A 133 -20.05 -13.38 16.74
N ASP A 134 -20.33 -14.36 15.90
CA ASP A 134 -20.62 -15.74 16.28
C ASP A 134 -19.49 -16.73 15.99
N LEU A 135 -18.25 -16.23 15.83
CA LEU A 135 -17.07 -17.03 15.46
C LEU A 135 -16.88 -18.26 16.36
N ASN A 136 -17.14 -18.11 17.65
CA ASN A 136 -16.93 -19.17 18.64
C ASN A 136 -18.12 -20.17 18.76
N THR A 137 -19.14 -20.01 17.95
CA THR A 137 -20.24 -20.95 17.90
C THR A 137 -19.91 -22.08 16.90
N PRO A 138 -20.05 -23.36 17.27
CA PRO A 138 -19.71 -24.47 16.37
C PRO A 138 -20.37 -24.36 14.99
N GLY A 139 -19.59 -24.61 13.93
CA GLY A 139 -20.06 -24.50 12.53
C GLY A 139 -20.22 -23.07 12.03
N TYR A 140 -19.44 -22.15 12.56
CA TYR A 140 -19.39 -20.77 12.12
C TYR A 140 -19.23 -20.64 10.61
N GLY A 141 -18.28 -21.33 9.98
CA GLY A 141 -18.02 -21.22 8.54
C GLY A 141 -19.23 -21.56 7.68
N LYS A 142 -20.02 -22.59 8.06
CA LYS A 142 -21.28 -22.91 7.34
C LYS A 142 -22.31 -21.80 7.47
N ARG A 143 -22.44 -21.19 8.66
CA ARG A 143 -23.36 -20.06 8.86
C ARG A 143 -22.88 -18.80 8.14
N ALA A 144 -21.58 -18.53 8.18
CA ALA A 144 -20.99 -17.42 7.44
C ALA A 144 -21.19 -17.57 5.92
N ALA A 145 -21.01 -18.78 5.38
CA ALA A 145 -21.29 -19.10 3.99
C ALA A 145 -22.76 -18.88 3.62
N ALA A 146 -23.69 -19.30 4.49
CA ALA A 146 -25.13 -19.10 4.27
C ALA A 146 -25.51 -17.60 4.32
N ARG A 147 -24.90 -16.81 5.24
CA ARG A 147 -25.08 -15.34 5.29
C ARG A 147 -24.55 -14.70 4.00
N LEU A 148 -23.36 -15.09 3.55
CA LEU A 148 -22.78 -14.59 2.31
C LEU A 148 -23.65 -14.91 1.10
N GLU A 149 -24.19 -16.13 1.00
CA GLU A 149 -25.12 -16.50 -0.06
C GLU A 149 -26.36 -15.61 -0.07
N HIS A 150 -26.93 -15.32 1.09
CA HIS A 150 -28.03 -14.38 1.23
C HIS A 150 -27.66 -12.95 0.81
N ASP A 151 -26.49 -12.47 1.25
CA ASP A 151 -25.97 -11.14 0.92
C ASP A 151 -25.72 -10.98 -0.60
N VAL A 152 -25.32 -12.05 -1.28
CA VAL A 152 -25.15 -12.04 -2.74
C VAL A 152 -26.51 -12.12 -3.46
N LYS A 153 -27.31 -13.14 -3.15
CA LYS A 153 -28.57 -13.42 -3.89
C LYS A 153 -29.65 -12.39 -3.63
N THR A 154 -29.71 -11.84 -2.43
CA THR A 154 -30.79 -10.95 -1.96
C THR A 154 -30.26 -9.55 -1.64
N GLY A 155 -29.06 -9.43 -1.09
CA GLY A 155 -28.46 -8.16 -0.71
C GLY A 155 -27.79 -7.41 -1.86
N GLY A 156 -27.48 -8.09 -2.98
CA GLY A 156 -26.89 -7.48 -4.18
C GLY A 156 -25.39 -7.32 -4.13
N ALA A 157 -24.67 -8.01 -3.21
CA ALA A 157 -23.23 -8.08 -3.21
C ALA A 157 -22.70 -8.84 -4.44
N GLN A 158 -21.53 -8.44 -4.94
CA GLN A 158 -20.91 -9.01 -6.14
C GLN A 158 -19.48 -9.54 -5.87
N GLY A 159 -19.08 -9.62 -4.61
CA GLY A 159 -17.81 -10.15 -4.14
C GLY A 159 -17.76 -10.15 -2.62
N LEU A 160 -16.64 -10.67 -2.10
CA LEU A 160 -16.35 -10.71 -0.67
C LEU A 160 -15.06 -9.94 -0.38
N LYS A 161 -15.09 -9.03 0.59
CA LYS A 161 -13.87 -8.41 1.14
C LYS A 161 -13.56 -8.95 2.53
N ILE A 162 -12.34 -9.39 2.69
CA ILE A 162 -11.73 -9.72 3.97
C ILE A 162 -10.71 -8.65 4.32
N PHE A 163 -10.84 -8.06 5.52
CA PHE A 163 -9.95 -7.02 6.02
C PHE A 163 -8.71 -7.61 6.71
N LYS A 164 -7.68 -6.79 6.86
CA LYS A 164 -6.37 -7.18 7.41
C LYS A 164 -6.34 -7.72 8.84
N ASN A 165 -7.39 -7.49 9.60
CA ASN A 165 -7.52 -8.09 10.93
C ASN A 165 -7.65 -9.62 10.90
N PHE A 166 -8.14 -10.20 9.79
CA PHE A 166 -8.16 -11.63 9.57
C PHE A 166 -6.72 -12.17 9.42
N GLY A 167 -6.41 -13.20 10.19
CA GLY A 167 -5.04 -13.73 10.24
C GLY A 167 -4.09 -12.98 11.18
N MET A 168 -4.44 -11.77 11.64
CA MET A 168 -3.61 -11.00 12.58
C MET A 168 -4.27 -10.79 13.94
N ASP A 169 -5.47 -10.18 13.96
CA ASP A 169 -6.11 -9.71 15.19
C ASP A 169 -7.32 -10.56 15.59
N VAL A 170 -8.00 -11.20 14.63
CA VAL A 170 -9.16 -12.04 14.91
C VAL A 170 -8.73 -13.28 15.70
N LYS A 171 -9.39 -13.51 16.82
CA LYS A 171 -9.07 -14.61 17.74
C LYS A 171 -10.32 -15.37 18.16
N TYR A 172 -10.12 -16.64 18.42
CA TYR A 172 -11.08 -17.47 19.13
C TYR A 172 -11.17 -17.08 20.61
N SER A 173 -12.23 -17.51 21.30
CA SER A 173 -12.44 -17.24 22.72
C SER A 173 -11.33 -17.80 23.65
N ASN A 174 -10.58 -18.80 23.17
CA ASN A 174 -9.42 -19.35 23.88
C ASN A 174 -8.15 -18.51 23.69
N GLY A 175 -8.21 -17.39 22.97
CA GLY A 175 -7.10 -16.48 22.69
C GLY A 175 -6.23 -16.88 21.50
N GLN A 176 -6.46 -18.04 20.87
CA GLN A 176 -5.75 -18.44 19.66
C GLN A 176 -6.14 -17.57 18.47
N ARG A 177 -5.14 -17.18 17.68
CA ARG A 177 -5.34 -16.45 16.44
C ARG A 177 -6.08 -17.33 15.43
N VAL A 178 -7.00 -16.74 14.68
CA VAL A 178 -7.55 -17.37 13.49
C VAL A 178 -6.46 -17.36 12.43
N HIS A 179 -6.08 -18.53 11.92
CA HIS A 179 -5.15 -18.66 10.81
C HIS A 179 -5.83 -18.26 9.50
N VAL A 180 -5.05 -17.78 8.52
CA VAL A 180 -5.61 -17.38 7.22
C VAL A 180 -6.21 -18.57 6.48
N ASP A 181 -5.58 -19.73 6.63
CA ASP A 181 -5.97 -21.01 6.02
C ASP A 181 -6.78 -21.93 6.97
N ASP A 182 -7.37 -21.34 8.02
CA ASP A 182 -8.15 -22.09 9.00
C ASP A 182 -9.32 -22.83 8.34
N PRO A 183 -9.42 -24.16 8.49
CA PRO A 183 -10.46 -24.96 7.83
C PRO A 183 -11.89 -24.62 8.27
N GLU A 184 -12.10 -23.94 9.41
CA GLU A 184 -13.43 -23.44 9.78
C GLU A 184 -14.01 -22.50 8.70
N PHE A 185 -13.15 -21.80 7.93
CA PHE A 185 -13.57 -20.86 6.89
C PHE A 185 -13.69 -21.50 5.49
N ASP A 186 -13.30 -22.76 5.29
CA ASP A 186 -13.42 -23.45 3.99
C ASP A 186 -14.81 -23.33 3.35
N PRO A 187 -15.93 -23.48 4.10
CA PRO A 187 -17.27 -23.32 3.52
C PRO A 187 -17.53 -21.93 2.92
N VAL A 188 -16.86 -20.88 3.41
CA VAL A 188 -16.98 -19.52 2.87
C VAL A 188 -16.31 -19.42 1.50
N TRP A 189 -15.09 -19.95 1.40
CA TRP A 189 -14.34 -19.93 0.16
C TRP A 189 -14.98 -20.77 -0.93
N ASP A 190 -15.45 -21.97 -0.58
CA ASP A 190 -16.18 -22.85 -1.48
C ASP A 190 -17.50 -22.18 -1.96
N LYS A 191 -18.18 -21.45 -1.07
CA LYS A 191 -19.40 -20.70 -1.43
C LYS A 191 -19.08 -19.56 -2.42
N CYS A 192 -17.95 -18.86 -2.28
CA CYS A 192 -17.53 -17.87 -3.27
C CYS A 192 -17.34 -18.48 -4.66
N ALA A 193 -16.73 -19.69 -4.74
CA ALA A 193 -16.59 -20.42 -6.00
C ALA A 193 -17.96 -20.82 -6.57
N GLU A 194 -18.87 -21.36 -5.74
CA GLU A 194 -20.23 -21.75 -6.13
C GLU A 194 -21.03 -20.57 -6.69
N LEU A 195 -20.90 -19.40 -6.07
CA LEU A 195 -21.57 -18.15 -6.47
C LEU A 195 -20.88 -17.44 -7.62
N GLY A 196 -19.67 -17.86 -8.01
CA GLY A 196 -18.86 -17.23 -9.06
C GLY A 196 -18.39 -15.82 -8.69
N ILE A 197 -18.22 -15.51 -7.41
CA ILE A 197 -17.79 -14.19 -6.93
C ILE A 197 -16.31 -14.20 -6.50
N PRO A 198 -15.57 -13.10 -6.76
CA PRO A 198 -14.19 -12.96 -6.29
C PRO A 198 -14.12 -12.65 -4.79
N VAL A 199 -12.96 -12.97 -4.20
CA VAL A 199 -12.60 -12.60 -2.82
C VAL A 199 -11.41 -11.66 -2.87
N LEU A 200 -11.58 -10.41 -2.46
CA LEU A 200 -10.44 -9.52 -2.19
C LEU A 200 -10.06 -9.67 -0.73
N ILE A 201 -8.89 -10.26 -0.48
CA ILE A 201 -8.43 -10.63 0.85
C ILE A 201 -7.11 -9.94 1.21
N HIS A 202 -7.18 -9.03 2.18
CA HIS A 202 -6.03 -8.27 2.65
C HIS A 202 -5.31 -9.05 3.76
N ILE A 203 -4.22 -9.70 3.42
CA ILE A 203 -3.40 -10.48 4.36
C ILE A 203 -2.00 -9.87 4.45
N ALA A 204 -1.53 -9.70 5.67
CA ALA A 204 -0.29 -9.03 6.04
C ALA A 204 -0.34 -7.49 5.91
N GLU A 205 0.83 -6.88 5.91
CA GLU A 205 1.16 -5.47 5.72
C GLU A 205 2.53 -5.43 5.03
N PRO A 206 3.08 -4.27 4.64
CA PRO A 206 4.45 -4.20 4.13
C PRO A 206 5.45 -4.91 5.05
N SER A 207 6.36 -5.70 4.51
CA SER A 207 7.30 -6.52 5.30
C SER A 207 8.08 -5.71 6.34
N ALA A 208 8.46 -4.47 5.98
CA ALA A 208 9.15 -3.57 6.89
C ALA A 208 8.36 -3.18 8.16
N PHE A 209 7.03 -3.39 8.20
CA PHE A 209 6.26 -3.19 9.43
C PHE A 209 6.48 -4.29 10.45
N PHE A 210 6.97 -5.46 10.01
CA PHE A 210 7.31 -6.61 10.86
C PHE A 210 8.78 -6.61 11.29
N ASP A 211 9.62 -5.80 10.63
CA ASP A 211 11.04 -5.66 10.94
C ASP A 211 11.26 -4.74 12.16
N PRO A 212 12.43 -4.82 12.82
CA PRO A 212 12.79 -3.88 13.87
C PRO A 212 12.61 -2.43 13.41
N TRP A 213 12.00 -1.61 14.27
CA TRP A 213 11.82 -0.19 13.99
C TRP A 213 13.07 0.59 14.40
N ASP A 214 14.11 0.47 13.60
CA ASP A 214 15.40 1.13 13.79
C ASP A 214 15.84 1.88 12.52
N TYR A 215 17.10 2.36 12.50
CA TYR A 215 17.63 3.16 11.38
C TYR A 215 17.89 2.37 10.09
N HIS A 216 17.72 1.06 10.08
CA HIS A 216 17.77 0.22 8.87
C HIS A 216 16.39 -0.01 8.25
N ASN A 217 15.31 0.32 8.96
CA ASN A 217 13.95 0.11 8.47
C ASN A 217 13.60 1.11 7.36
N GLU A 218 13.31 0.62 6.16
CA GLU A 218 13.01 1.47 5.01
C GLU A 218 11.72 2.31 5.18
N ARG A 219 10.84 1.91 6.12
CA ARG A 219 9.60 2.61 6.44
C ARG A 219 9.65 3.33 7.79
N TRP A 220 10.85 3.59 8.30
CA TRP A 220 11.04 4.20 9.60
C TRP A 220 10.24 5.51 9.77
N LEU A 221 10.24 6.38 8.76
CA LEU A 221 9.54 7.66 8.82
C LEU A 221 8.01 7.47 8.90
N GLU A 222 7.47 6.53 8.13
CA GLU A 222 6.06 6.17 8.18
C GLU A 222 5.67 5.61 9.55
N LEU A 223 6.48 4.71 10.11
CA LEU A 223 6.25 4.13 11.44
C LEU A 223 6.39 5.18 12.55
N LYS A 224 7.28 6.17 12.39
CA LYS A 224 7.39 7.29 13.32
C LYS A 224 6.12 8.14 13.35
N GLN A 225 5.54 8.41 12.18
CA GLN A 225 4.29 9.17 12.06
C GLN A 225 3.06 8.36 12.50
N PHE A 226 3.07 7.05 12.23
CA PHE A 226 1.97 6.14 12.49
C PHE A 226 2.42 4.89 13.23
N PRO A 227 2.80 4.99 14.54
CA PRO A 227 3.38 3.88 15.30
C PRO A 227 2.47 2.63 15.37
N GLY A 228 1.16 2.81 15.29
CA GLY A 228 0.18 1.73 15.26
C GLY A 228 0.24 0.83 14.02
N ARG A 229 1.05 1.18 13.01
CA ARG A 229 1.29 0.34 11.82
C ARG A 229 2.35 -0.73 12.05
N ALA A 230 3.22 -0.58 13.07
CA ALA A 230 4.21 -1.60 13.40
C ALA A 230 3.54 -2.93 13.80
N ARG A 231 4.17 -4.04 13.40
CA ARG A 231 3.72 -5.41 13.66
C ARG A 231 4.78 -6.18 14.44
N PRO A 232 5.03 -5.82 15.73
CA PRO A 232 6.09 -6.43 16.52
C PRO A 232 5.80 -7.91 16.80
N PRO A 233 6.84 -8.76 16.91
CA PRO A 233 6.71 -10.22 16.98
C PRO A 233 6.08 -10.74 18.27
N ASP A 234 6.00 -9.93 19.31
CA ASP A 234 5.29 -10.26 20.55
C ASP A 234 3.76 -10.20 20.43
N LYS A 235 3.26 -9.56 19.36
CA LYS A 235 1.81 -9.36 19.13
C LYS A 235 1.30 -9.97 17.84
N TYR A 236 2.14 -10.05 16.83
CA TYR A 236 1.76 -10.48 15.49
C TYR A 236 2.59 -11.67 15.02
N PRO A 237 2.04 -12.54 14.18
CA PRO A 237 2.81 -13.60 13.53
C PRO A 237 3.84 -12.98 12.57
N PRO A 238 4.95 -13.70 12.29
CA PRO A 238 5.90 -13.27 11.28
C PRO A 238 5.25 -13.04 9.91
N PHE A 239 5.77 -12.09 9.14
CA PHE A 239 5.31 -11.80 7.77
C PHE A 239 5.23 -13.07 6.92
N GLU A 240 6.30 -13.88 6.91
CA GLU A 240 6.37 -15.10 6.11
C GLU A 240 5.31 -16.14 6.49
N THR A 241 4.91 -16.20 7.75
CA THR A 241 3.83 -17.08 8.21
C THR A 241 2.51 -16.69 7.57
N LEU A 242 2.18 -15.39 7.57
CA LEU A 242 0.95 -14.88 6.94
C LEU A 242 0.93 -15.14 5.43
N ILE A 243 2.07 -14.94 4.77
CA ILE A 243 2.21 -15.19 3.33
C ILE A 243 2.06 -16.69 3.01
N ALA A 244 2.66 -17.57 3.82
CA ALA A 244 2.54 -19.01 3.65
C ALA A 244 1.09 -19.49 3.84
N GLU A 245 0.40 -19.04 4.91
CA GLU A 245 -1.01 -19.34 5.16
C GLU A 245 -1.90 -18.85 4.01
N ARG A 246 -1.68 -17.62 3.51
CA ARG A 246 -2.40 -17.09 2.34
C ARG A 246 -2.22 -17.95 1.10
N ASN A 247 -0.98 -18.29 0.77
CA ASN A 247 -0.67 -19.10 -0.42
C ASN A 247 -1.26 -20.51 -0.29
N HIS A 248 -1.23 -21.10 0.92
CA HIS A 248 -1.87 -22.38 1.20
C HIS A 248 -3.38 -22.32 1.01
N LEU A 249 -4.04 -21.26 1.53
CA LEU A 249 -5.46 -21.03 1.30
C LEU A 249 -5.81 -20.99 -0.19
N PHE A 250 -5.06 -20.22 -1.00
CA PHE A 250 -5.32 -20.08 -2.43
C PHE A 250 -5.13 -21.39 -3.18
N ALA A 251 -4.08 -22.14 -2.86
CA ALA A 251 -3.82 -23.47 -3.43
C ALA A 251 -4.91 -24.49 -3.06
N LYS A 252 -5.43 -24.42 -1.84
CA LYS A 252 -6.48 -25.31 -1.32
C LYS A 252 -7.83 -25.07 -2.00
N HIS A 253 -8.13 -23.83 -2.43
CA HIS A 253 -9.40 -23.44 -3.06
C HIS A 253 -9.21 -22.97 -4.51
N PRO A 254 -8.77 -23.82 -5.44
CA PRO A 254 -8.39 -23.43 -6.81
C PRO A 254 -9.56 -22.94 -7.68
N LYS A 255 -10.80 -23.15 -7.24
CA LYS A 255 -12.00 -22.69 -7.94
C LYS A 255 -12.45 -21.28 -7.51
N THR A 256 -11.88 -20.76 -6.44
CA THR A 256 -12.17 -19.42 -5.92
C THR A 256 -11.14 -18.44 -6.44
N ASN A 257 -11.58 -17.36 -7.08
CA ASN A 257 -10.69 -16.30 -7.52
C ASN A 257 -10.37 -15.37 -6.35
N PHE A 258 -9.10 -15.30 -5.99
CA PHE A 258 -8.60 -14.42 -4.92
C PHE A 258 -7.87 -13.22 -5.49
N ILE A 259 -8.13 -12.04 -4.95
CA ILE A 259 -7.40 -10.82 -5.22
C ILE A 259 -6.59 -10.49 -3.96
N ALA A 260 -5.27 -10.58 -4.04
CA ALA A 260 -4.36 -10.18 -2.98
C ALA A 260 -3.93 -8.72 -3.23
N PRO A 261 -4.43 -7.74 -2.45
CA PRO A 261 -4.18 -6.33 -2.71
C PRO A 261 -2.73 -5.94 -2.47
N HIS A 262 -2.37 -4.72 -2.92
CA HIS A 262 -1.07 -4.12 -2.68
C HIS A 262 0.10 -4.97 -3.23
N LEU A 263 -0.06 -5.53 -4.45
CA LEU A 263 0.88 -6.49 -5.04
C LEU A 263 1.19 -7.65 -4.07
N ALA A 264 0.17 -8.10 -3.33
CA ALA A 264 0.30 -9.17 -2.35
C ALA A 264 1.40 -8.93 -1.30
N PHE A 265 1.74 -7.66 -1.02
CA PHE A 265 2.86 -7.19 -0.20
C PHE A 265 4.26 -7.65 -0.67
N HIS A 266 4.40 -7.93 -1.97
CA HIS A 266 5.69 -8.23 -2.62
C HIS A 266 6.06 -7.16 -3.67
N GLY A 267 5.59 -5.93 -3.52
CA GLY A 267 5.98 -4.83 -4.41
C GLY A 267 7.48 -4.54 -4.40
N ASN A 268 8.20 -4.93 -3.35
CA ASN A 268 9.64 -4.87 -3.22
C ASN A 268 10.38 -6.08 -3.81
N ASP A 269 9.67 -7.15 -4.21
CA ASP A 269 10.22 -8.40 -4.80
C ASP A 269 9.26 -8.92 -5.90
N LEU A 270 9.30 -8.27 -7.06
CA LEU A 270 8.43 -8.59 -8.19
C LEU A 270 8.75 -9.96 -8.81
N GLU A 271 10.00 -10.45 -8.68
CA GLU A 271 10.37 -11.80 -9.13
C GLU A 271 9.66 -12.86 -8.30
N ARG A 272 9.67 -12.73 -6.97
CA ARG A 272 8.95 -13.61 -6.05
C ARG A 272 7.44 -13.55 -6.29
N LEU A 273 6.90 -12.35 -6.49
CA LEU A 273 5.48 -12.19 -6.82
C LEU A 273 5.13 -12.94 -8.11
N GLY A 274 5.95 -12.79 -9.15
CA GLY A 274 5.76 -13.48 -10.42
C GLY A 274 5.74 -15.01 -10.26
N LYS A 275 6.70 -15.58 -9.52
CA LYS A 275 6.71 -17.02 -9.20
C LYS A 275 5.45 -17.46 -8.45
N THR A 276 4.94 -16.62 -7.55
CA THR A 276 3.70 -16.90 -6.81
C THR A 276 2.48 -16.89 -7.74
N LEU A 277 2.38 -15.91 -8.64
CA LEU A 277 1.31 -15.84 -9.63
C LEU A 277 1.34 -17.03 -10.61
N ASP A 278 2.53 -17.45 -11.03
CA ASP A 278 2.70 -18.62 -11.91
C ASP A 278 2.25 -19.93 -11.21
N ALA A 279 2.48 -20.04 -9.88
CA ALA A 279 2.09 -21.21 -9.08
C ALA A 279 0.60 -21.23 -8.69
N LEU A 280 -0.05 -20.07 -8.62
CA LEU A 280 -1.43 -19.92 -8.15
C LEU A 280 -2.31 -19.29 -9.25
N PRO A 281 -2.87 -20.08 -10.19
CA PRO A 281 -3.62 -19.56 -11.33
C PRO A 281 -4.91 -18.81 -10.96
N ASN A 282 -5.43 -19.00 -9.76
CA ASN A 282 -6.62 -18.32 -9.21
C ASN A 282 -6.29 -17.07 -8.39
N MET A 283 -5.03 -16.65 -8.35
CA MET A 283 -4.59 -15.44 -7.66
C MET A 283 -4.47 -14.27 -8.63
N TYR A 284 -5.06 -13.15 -8.26
CA TYR A 284 -4.90 -11.83 -8.86
C TYR A 284 -4.28 -10.86 -7.84
N VAL A 285 -3.74 -9.75 -8.29
CA VAL A 285 -3.21 -8.70 -7.42
C VAL A 285 -3.72 -7.34 -7.88
N ASP A 286 -3.67 -6.34 -7.01
CA ASP A 286 -3.90 -4.96 -7.39
C ASP A 286 -2.69 -4.06 -7.08
N ILE A 287 -2.70 -2.87 -7.66
CA ILE A 287 -1.65 -1.86 -7.50
C ILE A 287 -2.02 -0.77 -6.48
N ALA A 288 -3.05 -1.00 -5.66
CA ALA A 288 -3.47 -0.05 -4.66
C ALA A 288 -2.33 0.28 -3.69
N ALA A 289 -2.08 1.57 -3.46
CA ALA A 289 -1.11 2.11 -2.50
C ALA A 289 0.35 1.60 -2.65
N VAL A 290 0.78 1.15 -3.85
CA VAL A 290 2.13 0.62 -4.11
C VAL A 290 2.91 1.39 -5.18
N LEU A 291 2.51 2.60 -5.51
CA LEU A 291 3.23 3.40 -6.51
C LEU A 291 4.67 3.71 -6.09
N ALA A 292 4.95 3.80 -4.78
CA ALA A 292 6.30 4.03 -4.29
C ALA A 292 7.22 2.83 -4.59
N GLU A 293 6.73 1.61 -4.42
CA GLU A 293 7.45 0.38 -4.74
C GLU A 293 7.69 0.24 -6.25
N LEU A 294 6.67 0.49 -7.07
CA LEU A 294 6.79 0.45 -8.53
C LEU A 294 7.71 1.56 -9.05
N GLY A 295 7.56 2.78 -8.53
CA GLY A 295 8.30 3.95 -9.00
C GLY A 295 9.80 3.92 -8.71
N ARG A 296 10.26 3.18 -7.68
CA ARG A 296 11.69 3.02 -7.40
C ARG A 296 12.37 1.91 -8.20
N GLN A 297 11.60 1.12 -8.97
CA GLN A 297 12.08 0.07 -9.86
C GLN A 297 11.35 0.08 -11.22
N PRO A 298 11.33 1.19 -11.95
CA PRO A 298 10.41 1.39 -13.08
C PRO A 298 10.59 0.37 -14.21
N TYR A 299 11.81 -0.08 -14.50
CA TYR A 299 12.06 -1.08 -15.53
C TYR A 299 11.52 -2.45 -15.14
N SER A 300 11.83 -2.94 -13.93
CA SER A 300 11.30 -4.21 -13.42
C SER A 300 9.77 -4.16 -13.28
N ALA A 301 9.23 -3.01 -12.87
CA ALA A 301 7.79 -2.78 -12.77
C ALA A 301 7.12 -2.86 -14.14
N HIS A 302 7.69 -2.22 -15.18
CA HIS A 302 7.20 -2.29 -16.55
C HIS A 302 7.15 -3.74 -17.05
N ASP A 303 8.27 -4.46 -16.95
CA ASP A 303 8.35 -5.84 -17.43
C ASP A 303 7.38 -6.78 -16.69
N PHE A 304 7.23 -6.58 -15.38
CA PHE A 304 6.26 -7.30 -14.56
C PHE A 304 4.82 -7.01 -15.00
N LEU A 305 4.45 -5.75 -15.15
CA LEU A 305 3.10 -5.34 -15.54
C LEU A 305 2.73 -5.84 -16.94
N VAL A 306 3.66 -5.79 -17.89
CA VAL A 306 3.47 -6.34 -19.24
C VAL A 306 3.28 -7.86 -19.20
N LYS A 307 4.11 -8.60 -18.43
CA LYS A 307 4.02 -10.05 -18.32
C LYS A 307 2.72 -10.52 -17.66
N TYR A 308 2.28 -9.81 -16.62
CA TYR A 308 1.12 -10.21 -15.80
C TYR A 308 -0.11 -9.31 -15.97
N GLN A 309 -0.24 -8.63 -17.14
CA GLN A 309 -1.31 -7.67 -17.41
C GLN A 309 -2.73 -8.22 -17.19
N ASP A 310 -2.93 -9.54 -17.38
CA ASP A 310 -4.22 -10.20 -17.16
C ASP A 310 -4.46 -10.62 -15.69
N ARG A 311 -3.51 -10.34 -14.80
CA ARG A 311 -3.52 -10.75 -13.40
C ARG A 311 -3.32 -9.57 -12.43
N VAL A 312 -2.95 -8.40 -12.95
CA VAL A 312 -2.76 -7.15 -12.19
C VAL A 312 -3.93 -6.23 -12.48
N LEU A 313 -4.59 -5.80 -11.41
CA LEU A 313 -5.80 -5.00 -11.47
C LEU A 313 -5.52 -3.57 -10.98
N MET A 314 -6.24 -2.59 -11.56
CA MET A 314 -6.20 -1.22 -11.07
C MET A 314 -6.99 -1.10 -9.77
N GLY A 315 -6.34 -0.65 -8.71
CA GLY A 315 -6.93 -0.30 -7.43
C GLY A 315 -6.23 0.89 -6.81
N LYS A 316 -6.93 1.67 -5.97
CA LYS A 316 -6.34 2.84 -5.30
C LYS A 316 -6.32 2.72 -3.78
N ASP A 317 -7.26 2.03 -3.16
CA ASP A 317 -7.52 1.87 -1.72
C ASP A 317 -8.34 3.03 -1.14
N ILE A 318 -7.75 4.14 -0.73
CA ILE A 318 -8.46 5.30 -0.21
C ILE A 318 -8.87 6.22 -1.37
N TYR A 319 -10.15 6.53 -1.49
CA TYR A 319 -10.65 7.39 -2.56
C TYR A 319 -10.19 8.84 -2.38
N ASP A 320 -9.45 9.34 -3.36
CA ASP A 320 -9.14 10.75 -3.56
C ASP A 320 -8.96 10.99 -5.08
N VAL A 321 -9.84 11.77 -5.68
CA VAL A 321 -9.86 12.01 -7.12
C VAL A 321 -8.55 12.60 -7.65
N ASN A 322 -7.87 13.44 -6.84
CA ASN A 322 -6.64 14.10 -7.26
C ASN A 322 -5.44 13.15 -7.33
N GLU A 323 -5.45 12.08 -6.54
CA GLU A 323 -4.35 11.12 -6.47
C GLU A 323 -4.35 10.11 -7.62
N TYR A 324 -5.46 9.91 -8.34
CA TYR A 324 -5.49 9.04 -9.53
C TYR A 324 -4.53 9.50 -10.62
N ARG A 325 -4.21 10.80 -10.69
CA ARG A 325 -3.23 11.35 -11.63
C ARG A 325 -1.84 10.73 -11.47
N TRP A 326 -1.47 10.34 -10.26
CA TRP A 326 -0.20 9.66 -10.00
C TRP A 326 -0.17 8.28 -10.64
N TYR A 327 -1.28 7.55 -10.61
CA TYR A 327 -1.44 6.26 -11.29
C TYR A 327 -1.37 6.43 -12.81
N PHE A 328 -2.05 7.42 -13.38
CA PHE A 328 -2.00 7.69 -14.83
C PHE A 328 -0.61 8.08 -15.34
N ARG A 329 0.22 8.64 -14.48
CA ARG A 329 1.62 8.98 -14.81
C ARG A 329 2.59 7.81 -14.62
N ALA A 330 2.25 6.86 -13.78
CA ALA A 330 3.08 5.70 -13.50
C ALA A 330 2.86 4.55 -14.49
N LEU A 331 1.64 4.46 -15.04
CA LEU A 331 1.20 3.45 -16.03
C LEU A 331 1.22 4.00 -17.46
#